data_639420a59b69c4cd7fd5b42f0a90d0d5
#
_entry.id   639420a59b69c4cd7fd5b42f0a90d0d5
#
_cell.length_a   1.000
_cell.length_b   1.000
_cell.length_c   1.000
_cell.angle_alpha   90.00
_cell.angle_beta   90.00
_cell.angle_gamma   90.00
#
_symmetry.space_group_name_H-M   'P 1'
#
loop_
_entity.id
_entity.type
_entity.pdbx_description
1 polymer ?
#
loop_
_entity_poly.entity_id
_entity_poly.type
_entity_poly.pdbx_seq_one_letter_code
_entity_poly.pdbx_strand_id
1 'polypeptide(L)'
;MDRRHLLQAGGVSFALTAAAPLSLFNPREARAQDLPFKVLSSDEVKTVEALSDSLVPGARDAGVAHYIDHELASPSPRLLLRFAQLRGPMAPYYHNAIAAFAASLTAQGNGTFASLSPDAQHGVIEALRTGTIKPWDTSAVAAPLFYGMMRNDGVDVVYGSAEGFKNLDIPYMPHIMPQATW
;
A
#
# COMPACT_ATOMS: atom_id res chain seq x y z
N MET A 1 -14.80 50.69 -11.46
CA MET A 1 -14.72 49.20 -11.50
C MET A 1 -15.93 48.64 -10.79
N ASP A 2 -16.80 47.95 -11.53
CA ASP A 2 -18.07 47.50 -11.00
C ASP A 2 -17.87 46.25 -10.17
N ARG A 3 -18.47 46.18 -8.96
CA ARG A 3 -18.38 45.04 -8.02
C ARG A 3 -18.79 43.70 -8.64
N ARG A 4 -19.67 43.73 -9.66
CA ARG A 4 -20.08 42.54 -10.41
C ARG A 4 -18.95 41.95 -11.26
N HIS A 5 -18.08 42.75 -11.85
CA HIS A 5 -16.92 42.25 -12.60
C HIS A 5 -15.83 41.66 -11.67
N LEU A 6 -15.69 42.18 -10.46
CA LEU A 6 -14.76 41.62 -9.47
C LEU A 6 -15.21 40.25 -8.96
N LEU A 7 -16.52 40.07 -8.74
CA LEU A 7 -17.09 38.80 -8.32
C LEU A 7 -17.08 37.76 -9.45
N GLN A 8 -17.27 38.16 -10.71
CA GLN A 8 -17.15 37.26 -11.84
C GLN A 8 -15.70 36.83 -12.09
N ALA A 9 -14.73 37.72 -11.97
CA ALA A 9 -13.31 37.38 -12.10
C ALA A 9 -12.83 36.50 -10.92
N GLY A 10 -13.26 36.82 -9.70
CA GLY A 10 -12.99 35.99 -8.52
C GLY A 10 -13.66 34.63 -8.55
N GLY A 11 -14.89 34.55 -9.05
CA GLY A 11 -15.63 33.30 -9.23
C GLY A 11 -15.01 32.36 -10.26
N VAL A 12 -14.53 32.91 -11.38
CA VAL A 12 -13.85 32.11 -12.41
C VAL A 12 -12.49 31.60 -11.92
N SER A 13 -11.72 32.42 -11.19
CA SER A 13 -10.46 31.97 -10.59
C SER A 13 -10.67 30.94 -9.49
N PHE A 14 -11.73 31.07 -8.69
CA PHE A 14 -12.08 30.07 -7.66
C PHE A 14 -12.64 28.79 -8.28
N ALA A 15 -13.42 28.89 -9.36
CA ALA A 15 -13.92 27.71 -10.09
C ALA A 15 -12.80 26.94 -10.80
N LEU A 16 -11.77 27.62 -11.33
CA LEU A 16 -10.60 26.98 -11.94
C LEU A 16 -9.68 26.30 -10.91
N THR A 17 -9.58 26.85 -9.70
CA THR A 17 -8.83 26.21 -8.58
C THR A 17 -9.67 25.12 -7.89
N ALA A 18 -10.99 25.24 -7.86
CA ALA A 18 -11.88 24.20 -7.33
C ALA A 18 -12.18 23.09 -8.35
N ALA A 19 -11.96 23.35 -9.63
CA ALA A 19 -12.12 22.37 -10.72
C ALA A 19 -10.81 21.61 -11.05
N ALA A 20 -9.71 21.83 -10.32
CA ALA A 20 -8.72 20.78 -10.21
C ALA A 20 -9.44 19.62 -9.49
N PRO A 21 -9.70 18.48 -10.15
CA PRO A 21 -10.34 17.38 -9.47
C PRO A 21 -9.48 17.09 -8.25
N LEU A 22 -10.07 17.09 -7.05
CA LEU A 22 -9.59 16.28 -5.96
C LEU A 22 -9.72 14.85 -6.50
N SER A 23 -8.81 14.46 -7.38
CA SER A 23 -8.69 13.07 -7.79
C SER A 23 -8.20 12.36 -6.54
N LEU A 24 -9.17 11.84 -5.79
CA LEU A 24 -8.89 10.89 -4.74
C LEU A 24 -8.07 9.81 -5.42
N PHE A 25 -6.82 9.65 -4.98
CA PHE A 25 -5.94 8.64 -5.53
C PHE A 25 -6.63 7.27 -5.40
N ASN A 26 -6.83 6.62 -6.55
CA ASN A 26 -7.42 5.29 -6.61
C ASN A 26 -6.33 4.30 -7.05
N PRO A 27 -5.81 3.45 -6.15
CA PRO A 27 -4.75 2.51 -6.46
C PRO A 27 -5.10 1.53 -7.59
N ARG A 28 -6.35 1.07 -7.65
CA ARG A 28 -6.84 0.16 -8.70
C ARG A 28 -6.81 0.82 -10.08
N GLU A 29 -7.25 2.07 -10.16
CA GLU A 29 -7.20 2.83 -11.41
C GLU A 29 -5.76 3.14 -11.82
N ALA A 30 -4.90 3.50 -10.85
CA ALA A 30 -3.49 3.74 -11.10
C ALA A 30 -2.82 2.49 -11.70
N ARG A 31 -3.11 1.30 -11.17
CA ARG A 31 -2.65 0.03 -11.72
C ARG A 31 -3.22 -0.22 -13.13
N ALA A 32 -4.52 -0.05 -13.32
CA ALA A 32 -5.17 -0.30 -14.61
C ALA A 32 -4.65 0.61 -15.73
N GLN A 33 -4.16 1.80 -15.38
CA GLN A 33 -3.57 2.78 -16.30
C GLN A 33 -2.04 2.66 -16.39
N ASP A 34 -1.42 1.69 -15.69
CA ASP A 34 0.03 1.48 -15.64
C ASP A 34 0.79 2.77 -15.28
N LEU A 35 0.31 3.49 -14.26
CA LEU A 35 0.94 4.74 -13.85
C LEU A 35 2.34 4.47 -13.29
N PRO A 36 3.32 5.35 -13.57
CA PRO A 36 4.69 5.16 -13.13
C PRO A 36 4.83 5.25 -11.61
N PHE A 37 5.68 4.41 -11.05
CA PHE A 37 6.09 4.45 -9.64
C PHE A 37 7.07 5.60 -9.38
N LYS A 38 7.00 6.19 -8.20
CA LYS A 38 7.83 7.33 -7.77
C LYS A 38 8.94 6.93 -6.80
N VAL A 39 8.70 5.91 -6.00
CA VAL A 39 9.55 5.49 -4.88
C VAL A 39 10.03 4.05 -5.09
N LEU A 40 9.13 3.13 -5.43
CA LEU A 40 9.46 1.72 -5.60
C LEU A 40 10.09 1.44 -6.97
N SER A 41 11.15 0.65 -6.99
CA SER A 41 11.71 0.09 -8.22
C SER A 41 10.82 -1.03 -8.79
N SER A 42 11.00 -1.36 -10.07
CA SER A 42 10.23 -2.41 -10.75
C SER A 42 10.34 -3.79 -10.07
N ASP A 43 11.48 -4.13 -9.47
CA ASP A 43 11.66 -5.42 -8.80
C ASP A 43 11.04 -5.43 -7.40
N GLU A 44 11.04 -4.29 -6.71
CA GLU A 44 10.30 -4.12 -5.47
C GLU A 44 8.80 -4.21 -5.70
N VAL A 45 8.28 -3.58 -6.75
CA VAL A 45 6.87 -3.68 -7.16
C VAL A 45 6.47 -5.14 -7.35
N LYS A 46 7.23 -5.92 -8.13
CA LYS A 46 6.95 -7.35 -8.35
C LYS A 46 6.92 -8.14 -7.04
N THR A 47 7.85 -7.83 -6.13
CA THR A 47 7.94 -8.48 -4.82
C THR A 47 6.73 -8.13 -3.95
N VAL A 48 6.40 -6.84 -3.84
CA VAL A 48 5.24 -6.34 -3.09
C VAL A 48 3.95 -6.96 -3.61
N GLU A 49 3.74 -6.92 -4.93
CA GLU A 49 2.54 -7.47 -5.55
C GLU A 49 2.40 -8.97 -5.29
N ALA A 50 3.47 -9.75 -5.52
CA ALA A 50 3.39 -11.19 -5.35
C ALA A 50 3.18 -11.61 -3.90
N LEU A 51 3.89 -10.97 -2.97
CA LEU A 51 3.77 -11.29 -1.54
C LEU A 51 2.42 -10.85 -0.99
N SER A 52 2.00 -9.62 -1.26
CA SER A 52 0.72 -9.12 -0.76
C SER A 52 -0.47 -9.87 -1.34
N ASP A 53 -0.42 -10.28 -2.63
CA ASP A 53 -1.49 -11.04 -3.27
C ASP A 53 -1.63 -12.46 -2.70
N SER A 54 -0.49 -13.07 -2.30
CA SER A 54 -0.49 -14.37 -1.61
C SER A 54 -1.02 -14.28 -0.17
N LEU A 55 -0.87 -13.12 0.48
CA LEU A 55 -1.36 -12.86 1.84
C LEU A 55 -2.82 -12.41 1.86
N VAL A 56 -3.22 -11.63 0.86
CA VAL A 56 -4.54 -11.03 0.72
C VAL A 56 -4.96 -11.17 -0.74
N PRO A 57 -5.69 -12.21 -1.10
CA PRO A 57 -6.09 -12.43 -2.49
C PRO A 57 -6.79 -11.22 -3.10
N GLY A 58 -6.33 -10.82 -4.29
CA GLY A 58 -6.81 -9.62 -4.98
C GLY A 58 -6.05 -8.33 -4.65
N ALA A 59 -5.04 -8.36 -3.76
CA ALA A 59 -4.26 -7.17 -3.42
C ALA A 59 -3.52 -6.59 -4.63
N ARG A 60 -2.98 -7.45 -5.50
CA ARG A 60 -2.37 -7.01 -6.75
C ARG A 60 -3.37 -6.22 -7.61
N ASP A 61 -4.55 -6.77 -7.86
CA ASP A 61 -5.55 -6.14 -8.72
C ASP A 61 -6.18 -4.91 -8.09
N ALA A 62 -6.20 -4.85 -6.76
CA ALA A 62 -6.57 -3.65 -6.02
C ALA A 62 -5.50 -2.55 -6.06
N GLY A 63 -4.28 -2.82 -6.62
CA GLY A 63 -3.22 -1.85 -6.80
C GLY A 63 -2.36 -1.62 -5.57
N VAL A 64 -2.07 -2.66 -4.77
CA VAL A 64 -1.31 -2.56 -3.52
C VAL A 64 0.04 -1.87 -3.70
N ALA A 65 0.78 -2.15 -4.78
CA ALA A 65 2.07 -1.50 -5.03
C ALA A 65 1.91 0.01 -5.30
N HIS A 66 0.89 0.41 -6.07
CA HIS A 66 0.58 1.82 -6.29
C HIS A 66 0.14 2.54 -5.01
N TYR A 67 -0.62 1.85 -4.14
CA TYR A 67 -1.00 2.38 -2.84
C TYR A 67 0.23 2.64 -1.97
N ILE A 68 1.10 1.65 -1.81
CA ILE A 68 2.33 1.77 -1.01
C ILE A 68 3.24 2.87 -1.58
N ASP A 69 3.48 2.87 -2.90
CA ASP A 69 4.29 3.89 -3.57
C ASP A 69 3.77 5.32 -3.35
N HIS A 70 2.45 5.50 -3.50
CA HIS A 70 1.80 6.80 -3.26
C HIS A 70 1.97 7.26 -1.82
N GLU A 71 1.73 6.37 -0.87
CA GLU A 71 1.85 6.68 0.56
C GLU A 71 3.31 6.95 0.95
N LEU A 72 4.29 6.20 0.41
CA LEU A 72 5.71 6.46 0.65
C LEU A 72 6.19 7.81 0.10
N ALA A 73 5.57 8.30 -0.97
CA ALA A 73 5.81 9.64 -1.51
C ALA A 73 5.10 10.75 -0.73
N SER A 74 4.17 10.41 0.17
CA SER A 74 3.39 11.35 0.97
C SER A 74 4.20 11.88 2.16
N PRO A 75 4.03 13.16 2.54
CA PRO A 75 4.61 13.69 3.78
C PRO A 75 3.98 13.11 5.06
N SER A 76 2.82 12.46 4.95
CA SER A 76 2.09 11.84 6.07
C SER A 76 1.52 10.47 5.63
N PRO A 77 2.37 9.45 5.49
CA PRO A 77 1.95 8.12 5.05
C PRO A 77 0.96 7.47 6.00
N ARG A 78 -0.04 6.78 5.45
CA ARG A 78 -1.06 6.04 6.21
C ARG A 78 -0.77 4.54 6.34
N LEU A 79 0.41 4.10 5.92
CA LEU A 79 0.85 2.71 6.00
C LEU A 79 0.93 2.19 7.44
N LEU A 80 0.92 0.87 7.62
CA LEU A 80 0.99 0.24 8.94
C LEU A 80 2.13 0.78 9.80
N LEU A 81 3.30 1.05 9.21
CA LEU A 81 4.48 1.51 9.94
C LEU A 81 4.28 2.82 10.72
N ARG A 82 3.25 3.62 10.41
CA ARG A 82 2.91 4.82 11.20
C ARG A 82 2.69 4.52 12.69
N PHE A 83 2.28 3.30 13.02
CA PHE A 83 2.04 2.87 14.40
C PHE A 83 3.28 2.30 15.08
N ALA A 84 4.37 2.02 14.34
CA ALA A 84 5.58 1.40 14.87
C ALA A 84 6.53 2.40 15.56
N GLN A 85 6.16 3.68 15.68
CA GLN A 85 6.95 4.75 16.31
C GLN A 85 8.38 4.87 15.75
N LEU A 86 8.57 4.54 14.47
CA LEU A 86 9.85 4.65 13.78
C LEU A 86 10.18 6.11 13.49
N ARG A 87 11.49 6.43 13.42
CA ARG A 87 11.96 7.79 13.16
C ARG A 87 12.29 7.98 11.69
N GLY A 88 11.93 9.16 11.16
CA GLY A 88 12.27 9.54 9.79
C GLY A 88 11.26 9.03 8.74
N PRO A 89 11.62 9.15 7.45
CA PRO A 89 10.75 8.72 6.35
C PRO A 89 10.58 7.21 6.31
N MET A 90 9.43 6.74 5.82
CA MET A 90 9.10 5.30 5.81
C MET A 90 9.77 4.54 4.66
N ALA A 91 10.09 5.20 3.54
CA ALA A 91 10.63 4.53 2.36
C ALA A 91 11.87 3.65 2.65
N PRO A 92 12.89 4.11 3.40
CA PRO A 92 14.04 3.25 3.72
C PRO A 92 13.67 1.95 4.44
N TYR A 93 12.64 1.95 5.28
CA TYR A 93 12.21 0.74 5.98
C TYR A 93 11.58 -0.28 5.02
N TYR A 94 10.80 0.19 4.04
CA TYR A 94 10.25 -0.67 2.98
C TYR A 94 11.36 -1.21 2.09
N HIS A 95 12.25 -0.36 1.56
CA HIS A 95 13.37 -0.78 0.72
C HIS A 95 14.25 -1.84 1.40
N ASN A 96 14.67 -1.58 2.64
CA ASN A 96 15.53 -2.51 3.38
C ASN A 96 14.82 -3.85 3.65
N ALA A 97 13.55 -3.84 3.98
CA ALA A 97 12.79 -5.08 4.25
C ALA A 97 12.55 -5.89 2.97
N ILE A 98 12.22 -5.24 1.85
CA ILE A 98 12.06 -5.90 0.55
C ILE A 98 13.40 -6.49 0.09
N ALA A 99 14.51 -5.75 0.25
CA ALA A 99 15.85 -6.23 -0.08
C ALA A 99 16.27 -7.42 0.81
N ALA A 100 16.02 -7.37 2.13
CA ALA A 100 16.28 -8.48 3.03
C ALA A 100 15.48 -9.73 2.67
N PHE A 101 14.24 -9.57 2.28
CA PHE A 101 13.38 -10.66 1.81
C PHE A 101 13.92 -11.30 0.52
N ALA A 102 14.29 -10.50 -0.48
CA ALA A 102 14.88 -10.97 -1.73
C ALA A 102 16.23 -11.70 -1.48
N ALA A 103 17.06 -11.15 -0.61
CA ALA A 103 18.33 -11.78 -0.22
C ALA A 103 18.12 -13.13 0.47
N SER A 104 17.09 -13.24 1.33
CA SER A 104 16.74 -14.52 1.99
C SER A 104 16.35 -15.59 0.97
N LEU A 105 15.57 -15.24 -0.05
CA LEU A 105 15.17 -16.17 -1.12
C LEU A 105 16.40 -16.62 -1.93
N THR A 106 17.24 -15.69 -2.33
CA THR A 106 18.47 -15.98 -3.10
C THR A 106 19.41 -16.89 -2.32
N ALA A 107 19.62 -16.65 -1.02
CA ALA A 107 20.49 -17.47 -0.18
C ALA A 107 19.97 -18.91 -0.01
N GLN A 108 18.67 -19.14 -0.17
CA GLN A 108 18.05 -20.47 -0.16
C GLN A 108 18.04 -21.13 -1.55
N GLY A 109 18.69 -20.54 -2.55
CA GLY A 109 18.71 -21.04 -3.93
C GLY A 109 17.39 -20.80 -4.69
N ASN A 110 16.51 -19.96 -4.13
CA ASN A 110 15.25 -19.60 -4.77
C ASN A 110 15.45 -18.38 -5.69
N GLY A 111 14.60 -18.28 -6.70
CA GLY A 111 14.46 -17.09 -7.54
C GLY A 111 13.59 -16.02 -6.86
N THR A 112 12.69 -15.42 -7.62
CA THR A 112 11.72 -14.47 -7.07
C THR A 112 10.61 -15.20 -6.32
N PHE A 113 9.97 -14.54 -5.35
CA PHE A 113 8.84 -15.11 -4.62
C PHE A 113 7.70 -15.56 -5.56
N ALA A 114 7.45 -14.78 -6.61
CA ALA A 114 6.42 -15.10 -7.62
C ALA A 114 6.71 -16.39 -8.43
N SER A 115 7.99 -16.81 -8.51
CA SER A 115 8.38 -18.03 -9.24
C SER A 115 8.29 -19.32 -8.42
N LEU A 116 8.00 -19.20 -7.12
CA LEU A 116 7.86 -20.36 -6.23
C LEU A 116 6.54 -21.07 -6.44
N SER A 117 6.52 -22.40 -6.18
CA SER A 117 5.29 -23.14 -6.08
C SER A 117 4.42 -22.65 -4.91
N PRO A 118 3.10 -22.87 -4.92
CA PRO A 118 2.22 -22.48 -3.82
C PRO A 118 2.68 -23.00 -2.45
N ASP A 119 3.14 -24.25 -2.37
CA ASP A 119 3.62 -24.83 -1.12
C ASP A 119 4.92 -24.16 -0.65
N ALA A 120 5.84 -23.84 -1.57
CA ALA A 120 7.06 -23.12 -1.25
C ALA A 120 6.76 -21.68 -0.82
N GLN A 121 5.82 -20.99 -1.47
CA GLN A 121 5.34 -19.67 -1.03
C GLN A 121 4.77 -19.72 0.39
N HIS A 122 3.95 -20.74 0.69
CA HIS A 122 3.40 -20.93 2.03
C HIS A 122 4.50 -21.11 3.08
N GLY A 123 5.51 -21.96 2.79
CA GLY A 123 6.67 -22.16 3.67
C GLY A 123 7.46 -20.87 3.93
N VAL A 124 7.69 -20.06 2.89
CA VAL A 124 8.37 -18.76 3.00
C VAL A 124 7.53 -17.77 3.83
N ILE A 125 6.23 -17.70 3.60
CA ILE A 125 5.31 -16.84 4.36
C ILE A 125 5.33 -17.23 5.84
N GLU A 126 5.30 -18.53 6.16
CA GLU A 126 5.34 -19.00 7.54
C GLU A 126 6.68 -18.67 8.22
N ALA A 127 7.79 -18.85 7.50
CA ALA A 127 9.12 -18.47 8.00
C ALA A 127 9.24 -16.94 8.23
N LEU A 128 8.63 -16.14 7.36
CA LEU A 128 8.56 -14.69 7.49
C LEU A 128 7.74 -14.29 8.72
N ARG A 129 6.54 -14.86 8.87
CA ARG A 129 5.60 -14.62 9.97
C ARG A 129 6.20 -14.98 11.34
N THR A 130 6.94 -16.09 11.43
CA THR A 130 7.56 -16.57 12.66
C THR A 130 8.94 -15.97 12.93
N GLY A 131 9.52 -15.22 11.98
CA GLY A 131 10.86 -14.65 12.09
C GLY A 131 11.98 -15.68 11.95
N THR A 132 11.69 -16.87 11.42
CA THR A 132 12.67 -17.94 11.22
C THR A 132 13.35 -17.88 9.85
N ILE A 133 12.90 -17.01 8.94
CA ILE A 133 13.51 -16.80 7.63
C ILE A 133 14.96 -16.33 7.78
N LYS A 134 15.89 -16.94 7.01
CA LYS A 134 17.34 -16.64 7.07
C LYS A 134 17.97 -16.67 5.68
N PRO A 135 19.01 -15.83 5.42
CA PRO A 135 19.45 -14.72 6.31
C PRO A 135 18.40 -13.60 6.36
N TRP A 136 18.42 -12.80 7.42
CA TRP A 136 17.61 -11.58 7.51
C TRP A 136 18.51 -10.43 7.99
N ASP A 137 18.53 -9.32 7.23
CA ASP A 137 19.36 -8.17 7.54
C ASP A 137 18.85 -7.44 8.80
N THR A 138 19.75 -7.19 9.74
CA THR A 138 19.43 -6.49 10.98
C THR A 138 19.16 -4.99 10.81
N SER A 139 19.51 -4.41 9.64
CA SER A 139 19.14 -3.03 9.29
C SER A 139 17.69 -2.91 8.82
N ALA A 140 17.07 -4.02 8.41
CA ALA A 140 15.68 -4.09 8.06
C ALA A 140 14.80 -4.17 9.33
N VAL A 141 13.52 -3.81 9.20
CA VAL A 141 12.53 -4.13 10.24
C VAL A 141 12.46 -5.64 10.44
N ALA A 142 12.09 -6.10 11.64
CA ALA A 142 11.99 -7.54 11.91
C ALA A 142 11.06 -8.24 10.89
N ALA A 143 11.42 -9.46 10.49
CA ALA A 143 10.68 -10.21 9.49
C ALA A 143 9.17 -10.35 9.79
N PRO A 144 8.73 -10.61 11.04
CA PRO A 144 7.30 -10.61 11.37
C PRO A 144 6.63 -9.25 11.20
N LEU A 145 7.36 -8.15 11.39
CA LEU A 145 6.82 -6.81 11.14
C LEU A 145 6.65 -6.58 9.63
N PHE A 146 7.61 -6.99 8.81
CA PHE A 146 7.48 -6.92 7.35
C PHE A 146 6.30 -7.76 6.84
N TYR A 147 6.10 -8.98 7.36
CA TYR A 147 4.88 -9.75 7.12
C TYR A 147 3.61 -8.95 7.44
N GLY A 148 3.59 -8.32 8.62
CA GLY A 148 2.48 -7.47 9.05
C GLY A 148 2.24 -6.28 8.12
N MET A 149 3.31 -5.62 7.64
CA MET A 149 3.22 -4.52 6.67
C MET A 149 2.52 -4.98 5.40
N MET A 150 3.02 -6.01 4.74
CA MET A 150 2.47 -6.50 3.46
C MET A 150 1.02 -6.96 3.60
N ARG A 151 0.70 -7.66 4.70
CA ARG A 151 -0.66 -8.12 4.97
C ARG A 151 -1.62 -6.96 5.24
N ASN A 152 -1.28 -6.03 6.12
CA ASN A 152 -2.21 -4.96 6.51
C ASN A 152 -2.38 -3.93 5.39
N ASP A 153 -1.30 -3.56 4.68
CA ASP A 153 -1.40 -2.64 3.55
C ASP A 153 -2.21 -3.28 2.40
N GLY A 154 -2.11 -4.62 2.23
CA GLY A 154 -2.99 -5.39 1.34
C GLY A 154 -4.46 -5.38 1.78
N VAL A 155 -4.73 -5.57 3.07
CA VAL A 155 -6.09 -5.49 3.64
C VAL A 155 -6.69 -4.11 3.44
N ASP A 156 -5.92 -3.06 3.69
CA ASP A 156 -6.38 -1.68 3.54
C ASP A 156 -6.82 -1.39 2.09
N VAL A 157 -6.06 -1.84 1.10
CA VAL A 157 -6.37 -1.57 -0.31
C VAL A 157 -7.52 -2.44 -0.85
N VAL A 158 -7.64 -3.69 -0.39
CA VAL A 158 -8.71 -4.61 -0.84
C VAL A 158 -10.02 -4.32 -0.14
N TYR A 159 -10.00 -4.25 1.20
CA TYR A 159 -11.21 -4.19 2.02
C TYR A 159 -11.52 -2.79 2.55
N GLY A 160 -10.55 -1.88 2.63
CA GLY A 160 -10.73 -0.49 3.05
C GLY A 160 -11.36 0.42 2.00
N SER A 161 -11.83 -0.10 0.87
CA SER A 161 -12.47 0.62 -0.23
C SER A 161 -13.99 0.41 -0.23
N ALA A 162 -14.73 1.32 -0.89
CA ALA A 162 -16.18 1.16 -1.07
C ALA A 162 -16.53 -0.16 -1.80
N GLU A 163 -15.69 -0.59 -2.74
CA GLU A 163 -15.84 -1.88 -3.43
C GLU A 163 -15.60 -3.05 -2.48
N GLY A 164 -14.58 -2.97 -1.63
CA GLY A 164 -14.29 -3.99 -0.62
C GLY A 164 -15.45 -4.19 0.35
N PHE A 165 -16.03 -3.10 0.84
CA PHE A 165 -17.23 -3.15 1.68
C PHE A 165 -18.42 -3.78 0.96
N LYS A 166 -18.62 -3.42 -0.32
CA LYS A 166 -19.67 -4.01 -1.15
C LYS A 166 -19.47 -5.52 -1.33
N ASN A 167 -18.24 -5.97 -1.57
CA ASN A 167 -17.93 -7.38 -1.76
C ASN A 167 -18.12 -8.22 -0.48
N LEU A 168 -18.03 -7.57 0.69
CA LEU A 168 -18.31 -8.18 1.98
C LEU A 168 -19.79 -8.09 2.39
N ASP A 169 -20.64 -7.47 1.55
CA ASP A 169 -22.04 -7.14 1.88
C ASP A 169 -22.18 -6.30 3.16
N ILE A 170 -21.22 -5.41 3.40
CA ILE A 170 -21.19 -4.51 4.54
C ILE A 170 -21.49 -3.09 4.06
N PRO A 171 -22.43 -2.35 4.68
CA PRO A 171 -22.68 -0.96 4.33
C PRO A 171 -21.45 -0.09 4.56
N TYR A 172 -21.01 0.62 3.53
CA TYR A 172 -19.94 1.61 3.67
C TYR A 172 -20.49 2.89 4.30
N MET A 173 -20.34 3.03 5.63
CA MET A 173 -20.90 4.13 6.41
C MET A 173 -19.84 4.79 7.31
N PRO A 174 -18.77 5.39 6.72
CA PRO A 174 -17.61 5.87 7.50
C PRO A 174 -17.93 7.06 8.44
N HIS A 175 -19.11 7.70 8.28
CA HIS A 175 -19.49 8.89 9.03
C HIS A 175 -20.83 8.76 9.77
N ILE A 176 -21.41 7.58 9.81
CA ILE A 176 -22.65 7.35 10.55
C ILE A 176 -22.32 6.91 11.97
N MET A 177 -22.72 7.73 12.94
CA MET A 177 -22.62 7.38 14.34
C MET A 177 -23.45 6.12 14.63
N PRO A 178 -22.94 5.17 15.44
CA PRO A 178 -23.73 4.01 15.84
C PRO A 178 -25.01 4.46 16.55
N GLN A 179 -26.11 3.77 16.26
CA GLN A 179 -27.43 4.11 16.84
C GLN A 179 -27.52 3.82 18.35
N ALA A 180 -26.58 3.05 18.87
CA ALA A 180 -26.45 2.75 20.30
C ALA A 180 -24.97 2.77 20.70
N THR A 181 -24.66 3.19 21.92
CA THR A 181 -23.37 3.00 22.56
C THR A 181 -23.24 1.54 23.00
N TRP A 182 -22.05 0.97 22.80
CA TRP A 182 -21.69 -0.39 23.23
C TRP A 182 -21.78 -0.51 24.75
#